data_5d47459ff4ca8edc86d7034e64b9d5ca
#
_entry.id   5d47459ff4ca8edc86d7034e64b9d5ca
#
_cell.length_a   1.000
_cell.length_b   1.000
_cell.length_c   1.000
_cell.angle_alpha   90.00
_cell.angle_beta   90.00
_cell.angle_gamma   90.00
#
_symmetry.space_group_name_H-M   'P 1'
#
loop_
_entity.id
_entity.type
_entity.pdbx_description
1 polymer ?
#
loop_
_entity_poly.entity_id
_entity_poly.type
_entity_poly.pdbx_seq_one_letter_code
_entity_poly.pdbx_strand_id
1 'polypeptide(L)'
;MQWPWATAYDVVAPGVHRVLKAMPWGGAGEPVWYHGDARVRNCQVLFSLGNQEMFMNILGLLQQFEKDHRHLDAAAQEQVTNAIGQQVTQTEPPRETPEVHRGMVSCQARGNTQAVSVLLRGSCAYAQTGVFAAEAAQRVLGKRLKAVGFGSGARILGARQLLAAQADEGYLSWEIQRL
;
A
#
# COMPACT_ATOMS: atom_id res chain seq x y z
N MET A 1 -7.96 -14.13 4.72
CA MET A 1 -7.74 -13.80 6.14
C MET A 1 -6.60 -12.80 6.21
N GLN A 2 -6.75 -11.72 6.96
CA GLN A 2 -5.68 -10.76 7.23
C GLN A 2 -4.86 -11.26 8.42
N TRP A 3 -3.56 -10.97 8.43
CA TRP A 3 -2.75 -11.25 9.61
C TRP A 3 -3.17 -10.36 10.78
N PRO A 4 -2.91 -10.77 12.05
CA PRO A 4 -3.16 -9.91 13.20
C PRO A 4 -2.43 -8.57 13.04
N TRP A 5 -3.17 -7.47 13.20
CA TRP A 5 -2.58 -6.16 13.13
C TRP A 5 -1.81 -5.82 14.42
N ALA A 6 -1.10 -4.71 14.47
CA ALA A 6 -0.19 -4.34 15.56
C ALA A 6 0.86 -5.43 15.91
N THR A 7 1.18 -6.29 14.96
CA THR A 7 2.17 -7.35 15.07
C THR A 7 3.22 -7.18 13.99
N ALA A 8 4.50 -7.25 14.36
CA ALA A 8 5.60 -7.22 13.41
C ALA A 8 5.93 -8.61 12.89
N TYR A 9 6.17 -8.68 11.59
CA TYR A 9 6.63 -9.87 10.87
C TYR A 9 7.97 -9.59 10.22
N ASP A 10 8.84 -10.57 10.20
CA ASP A 10 10.10 -10.50 9.47
C ASP A 10 9.85 -10.77 7.99
N VAL A 11 10.26 -9.82 7.15
CA VAL A 11 10.15 -9.94 5.70
C VAL A 11 11.49 -9.68 5.03
N VAL A 12 11.75 -10.41 3.96
CA VAL A 12 12.86 -10.16 3.05
C VAL A 12 12.28 -9.65 1.75
N ALA A 13 12.61 -8.42 1.40
CA ALA A 13 12.13 -7.82 0.15
C ALA A 13 13.16 -8.03 -0.97
N PRO A 14 12.73 -8.24 -2.22
CA PRO A 14 13.63 -8.43 -3.36
C PRO A 14 14.61 -7.25 -3.52
N GLY A 15 15.91 -7.55 -3.60
CA GLY A 15 16.97 -6.54 -3.71
C GLY A 15 17.29 -5.77 -2.42
N VAL A 16 16.70 -6.17 -1.31
CA VAL A 16 17.04 -5.65 0.03
C VAL A 16 17.82 -6.72 0.79
N HIS A 17 19.10 -6.45 1.07
CA HIS A 17 19.99 -7.40 1.71
C HIS A 17 19.90 -7.38 3.25
N ARG A 18 18.71 -7.15 3.78
CA ARG A 18 18.42 -7.18 5.21
C ARG A 18 17.00 -7.61 5.46
N VAL A 19 16.76 -8.17 6.64
CA VAL A 19 15.41 -8.43 7.15
C VAL A 19 14.77 -7.09 7.56
N LEU A 20 13.54 -6.89 7.14
CA LEU A 20 12.73 -5.74 7.54
C LEU A 20 11.60 -6.22 8.43
N LYS A 21 11.27 -5.44 9.45
CA LYS A 21 10.01 -5.60 10.17
C LYS A 21 8.90 -4.97 9.34
N ALA A 22 7.80 -5.69 9.20
CA ALA A 22 6.61 -5.25 8.49
C ALA A 22 5.35 -5.59 9.29
N MET A 23 4.28 -4.84 9.11
CA MET A 23 3.00 -5.08 9.78
C MET A 23 1.84 -5.05 8.79
N PRO A 24 0.71 -5.70 9.10
CA PRO A 24 -0.51 -5.54 8.31
C PRO A 24 -0.91 -4.07 8.21
N TRP A 25 -1.25 -3.63 7.00
CA TRP A 25 -1.64 -2.25 6.75
C TRP A 25 -3.16 -2.10 6.72
N GLY A 26 -3.73 -1.37 7.68
CA GLY A 26 -5.18 -1.17 7.80
C GLY A 26 -5.80 -0.37 6.64
N GLY A 27 -4.99 0.44 5.94
CA GLY A 27 -5.42 1.19 4.76
C GLY A 27 -5.31 0.43 3.43
N ALA A 28 -4.92 -0.85 3.45
CA ALA A 28 -4.82 -1.66 2.24
C ALA A 28 -6.20 -1.96 1.64
N GLY A 29 -6.38 -1.60 0.38
CA GLY A 29 -7.63 -1.87 -0.35
C GLY A 29 -7.71 -3.29 -0.92
N GLU A 30 -6.60 -3.96 -1.09
CA GLU A 30 -6.51 -5.26 -1.77
C GLU A 30 -7.36 -6.33 -1.09
N PRO A 31 -7.32 -6.51 0.25
CA PRO A 31 -8.18 -7.49 0.90
C PRO A 31 -9.67 -7.22 0.70
N VAL A 32 -10.06 -5.95 0.61
CA VAL A 32 -11.45 -5.53 0.35
C VAL A 32 -11.85 -5.85 -1.09
N TRP A 33 -10.98 -5.51 -2.07
CA TRP A 33 -11.25 -5.75 -3.48
C TRP A 33 -11.31 -7.23 -3.85
N TYR A 34 -10.58 -8.08 -3.13
CA TYR A 34 -10.59 -9.53 -3.35
C TYR A 34 -11.60 -10.27 -2.45
N HIS A 35 -12.23 -9.57 -1.52
CA HIS A 35 -13.30 -10.17 -0.73
C HIS A 35 -14.47 -10.62 -1.63
N GLY A 36 -14.82 -11.88 -1.57
CA GLY A 36 -15.87 -12.45 -2.42
C GLY A 36 -15.41 -12.91 -3.82
N ASP A 37 -14.15 -12.71 -4.21
CA ASP A 37 -13.61 -13.34 -5.40
C ASP A 37 -13.23 -14.80 -5.09
N ALA A 38 -14.03 -15.76 -5.59
CA ALA A 38 -13.85 -17.20 -5.34
C ALA A 38 -12.48 -17.76 -5.81
N ARG A 39 -11.76 -17.02 -6.64
CA ARG A 39 -10.41 -17.40 -7.10
C ARG A 39 -9.34 -17.06 -6.06
N VAL A 40 -9.62 -16.17 -5.12
CA VAL A 40 -8.67 -15.68 -4.13
C VAL A 40 -9.04 -16.21 -2.74
N ARG A 41 -8.26 -17.14 -2.24
CA ARG A 41 -8.49 -17.72 -0.90
C ARG A 41 -7.91 -16.86 0.23
N ASN A 42 -6.76 -16.24 -0.01
CA ASN A 42 -6.09 -15.38 0.94
C ASN A 42 -5.55 -14.14 0.24
N CYS A 43 -5.67 -13.00 0.88
CA CYS A 43 -5.03 -11.75 0.49
C CYS A 43 -4.47 -11.10 1.75
N GLN A 44 -3.18 -10.79 1.73
CA GLN A 44 -2.46 -10.18 2.85
C GLN A 44 -1.60 -9.05 2.31
N VAL A 45 -1.59 -7.93 3.01
CA VAL A 45 -0.77 -6.77 2.69
C VAL A 45 0.04 -6.39 3.92
N LEU A 46 1.34 -6.31 3.75
CA LEU A 46 2.26 -5.86 4.78
C LEU A 46 2.90 -4.55 4.35
N PHE A 47 3.06 -3.66 5.31
CA PHE A 47 3.72 -2.38 5.16
C PHE A 47 4.99 -2.35 6.00
N SER A 48 6.03 -1.72 5.45
CA SER A 48 7.30 -1.47 6.14
C SER A 48 7.85 -0.10 5.75
N LEU A 49 8.71 0.43 6.57
CA LEU A 49 9.50 1.64 6.28
C LEU A 49 10.97 1.29 6.16
N GLY A 50 11.68 2.00 5.28
CA GLY A 50 13.15 1.91 5.20
C GLY A 50 13.83 2.33 6.52
N ASN A 51 13.27 3.35 7.20
CA ASN A 51 13.64 3.70 8.56
C ASN A 51 12.92 2.77 9.55
N GLN A 52 13.63 1.75 10.01
CA GLN A 52 13.09 0.73 10.90
C GLN A 52 12.85 1.25 12.33
N GLU A 53 13.58 2.23 12.79
CA GLU A 53 13.35 2.88 14.08
C GLU A 53 11.98 3.59 14.07
N MET A 54 11.74 4.42 13.05
CA MET A 54 10.45 5.07 12.86
C MET A 54 9.32 4.04 12.74
N PHE A 55 9.54 2.93 12.02
CA PHE A 55 8.57 1.85 11.91
C PHE A 55 8.23 1.25 13.29
N MET A 56 9.24 0.97 14.12
CA MET A 56 9.03 0.40 15.45
C MET A 56 8.32 1.38 16.39
N ASN A 57 8.56 2.68 16.26
CA ASN A 57 7.84 3.71 17.02
C ASN A 57 6.34 3.72 16.65
N ILE A 58 6.02 3.67 15.36
CA ILE A 58 4.62 3.57 14.89
C ILE A 58 3.97 2.29 15.40
N LEU A 59 4.66 1.14 15.30
CA LEU A 59 4.16 -0.13 15.81
C LEU A 59 3.87 -0.05 17.32
N GLY A 60 4.78 0.58 18.09
CA GLY A 60 4.60 0.81 19.53
C GLY A 60 3.34 1.61 19.85
N LEU A 61 3.06 2.69 19.11
CA LEU A 61 1.83 3.47 19.25
C LEU A 61 0.57 2.63 18.96
N LEU A 62 0.62 1.79 17.93
CA LEU A 62 -0.51 0.89 17.62
C LEU A 62 -0.72 -0.16 18.70
N GLN A 63 0.36 -0.74 19.23
CA GLN A 63 0.28 -1.71 20.34
C GLN A 63 -0.26 -1.06 21.62
N GLN A 64 0.16 0.17 21.90
CA GLN A 64 -0.37 0.94 23.02
C GLN A 64 -1.87 1.20 22.86
N PHE A 65 -2.30 1.61 21.65
CA PHE A 65 -3.71 1.82 21.35
C PHE A 65 -4.53 0.53 21.54
N GLU A 66 -4.04 -0.61 21.04
CA GLU A 66 -4.70 -1.91 21.22
C GLU A 66 -4.88 -2.26 22.69
N LYS A 67 -3.85 -2.02 23.48
CA LYS A 67 -3.87 -2.34 24.91
C LYS A 67 -4.82 -1.44 25.70
N ASP A 68 -4.74 -0.12 25.47
CA ASP A 68 -5.32 0.87 26.38
C ASP A 68 -6.65 1.45 25.87
N HIS A 69 -6.94 1.37 24.58
CA HIS A 69 -8.08 2.07 23.99
C HIS A 69 -9.01 1.18 23.13
N ARG A 70 -8.60 -0.03 22.78
CA ARG A 70 -9.40 -0.91 21.92
C ARG A 70 -10.75 -1.29 22.53
N HIS A 71 -10.86 -1.32 23.82
CA HIS A 71 -12.09 -1.65 24.54
C HIS A 71 -13.09 -0.50 24.65
N LEU A 72 -12.69 0.72 24.28
CA LEU A 72 -13.55 1.90 24.29
C LEU A 72 -14.58 1.82 23.15
N ASP A 73 -15.66 2.58 23.27
CA ASP A 73 -16.60 2.77 22.18
C ASP A 73 -15.99 3.54 20.99
N ALA A 74 -16.67 3.53 19.85
CA ALA A 74 -16.16 4.12 18.62
C ALA A 74 -15.88 5.62 18.74
N ALA A 75 -16.70 6.38 19.46
CA ALA A 75 -16.52 7.81 19.62
C ALA A 75 -15.30 8.15 20.50
N ALA A 76 -15.09 7.39 21.57
CA ALA A 76 -13.92 7.54 22.43
C ALA A 76 -12.64 7.11 21.70
N GLN A 77 -12.67 6.03 20.90
CA GLN A 77 -11.54 5.64 20.04
C GLN A 77 -11.20 6.74 19.02
N GLU A 78 -12.20 7.35 18.40
CA GLU A 78 -12.00 8.46 17.45
C GLU A 78 -11.36 9.68 18.14
N GLN A 79 -11.78 10.04 19.33
CA GLN A 79 -11.16 11.14 20.10
C GLN A 79 -9.67 10.87 20.37
N VAL A 80 -9.33 9.65 20.81
CA VAL A 80 -7.93 9.27 21.06
C VAL A 80 -7.11 9.31 19.77
N THR A 81 -7.61 8.75 18.68
CA THR A 81 -6.89 8.74 17.40
C THR A 81 -6.71 10.14 16.83
N ASN A 82 -7.70 11.02 16.97
CA ASN A 82 -7.60 12.43 16.57
C ASN A 82 -6.55 13.17 17.39
N ALA A 83 -6.49 12.94 18.70
CA ALA A 83 -5.47 13.56 19.58
C ALA A 83 -4.05 13.10 19.20
N ILE A 84 -3.86 11.81 18.90
CA ILE A 84 -2.58 11.28 18.39
C ILE A 84 -2.24 11.91 17.03
N GLY A 85 -3.20 11.98 16.12
CA GLY A 85 -3.04 12.61 14.81
C GLY A 85 -2.60 14.06 14.88
N GLN A 86 -3.20 14.85 15.77
CA GLN A 86 -2.83 16.25 16.00
C GLN A 86 -1.38 16.42 16.47
N GLN A 87 -0.88 15.52 17.30
CA GLN A 87 0.52 15.55 17.75
C GLN A 87 1.49 15.25 16.62
N VAL A 88 1.13 14.34 15.73
CA VAL A 88 1.99 13.93 14.58
C VAL A 88 1.99 14.98 13.48
N THR A 89 0.90 15.72 13.29
CA THR A 89 0.71 16.67 12.18
C THR A 89 1.12 18.12 12.50
N GLN A 90 1.78 18.37 13.61
CA GLN A 90 2.22 19.73 14.00
C GLN A 90 3.30 20.32 13.10
N THR A 91 3.94 19.52 12.27
CA THR A 91 4.95 19.98 11.31
C THR A 91 4.49 19.70 9.89
N GLU A 92 4.76 20.66 8.98
CA GLU A 92 4.54 20.39 7.55
C GLU A 92 5.41 19.21 7.12
N PRO A 93 4.84 18.21 6.43
CA PRO A 93 5.63 17.12 5.90
C PRO A 93 6.65 17.67 4.88
N PRO A 94 7.87 17.14 4.84
CA PRO A 94 8.86 17.56 3.86
C PRO A 94 8.33 17.24 2.45
N ARG A 95 8.64 18.12 1.48
CA ARG A 95 8.31 17.85 0.08
C ARG A 95 9.01 16.58 -0.40
N GLU A 96 8.34 15.81 -1.22
CA GLU A 96 8.96 14.66 -1.85
C GLU A 96 10.09 15.10 -2.79
N THR A 97 11.23 14.43 -2.69
CA THR A 97 12.42 14.68 -3.49
C THR A 97 12.74 13.43 -4.31
N PRO A 98 12.60 13.44 -5.65
CA PRO A 98 12.78 12.27 -6.50
C PRO A 98 14.15 11.59 -6.37
N GLU A 99 15.17 12.34 -6.01
CA GLU A 99 16.54 11.83 -5.84
C GLU A 99 16.70 10.96 -4.58
N VAL A 100 15.84 11.15 -3.58
CA VAL A 100 15.97 10.55 -2.25
C VAL A 100 14.84 9.54 -1.97
N HIS A 101 13.59 9.93 -2.26
CA HIS A 101 12.45 9.11 -1.92
C HIS A 101 12.35 7.88 -2.81
N ARG A 102 12.36 6.71 -2.20
CA ARG A 102 12.26 5.41 -2.87
C ARG A 102 11.18 4.57 -2.21
N GLY A 103 10.39 3.93 -3.05
CA GLY A 103 9.37 2.98 -2.65
C GLY A 103 9.49 1.66 -3.43
N MET A 104 9.05 0.60 -2.82
CA MET A 104 9.01 -0.71 -3.46
C MET A 104 7.71 -1.41 -3.07
N VAL A 105 7.08 -2.05 -4.04
CA VAL A 105 5.96 -2.95 -3.82
C VAL A 105 6.31 -4.30 -4.41
N SER A 106 6.28 -5.34 -3.58
CA SER A 106 6.44 -6.73 -4.02
C SER A 106 5.11 -7.44 -3.85
N CYS A 107 4.53 -7.89 -4.94
CA CYS A 107 3.28 -8.64 -4.97
C CYS A 107 3.54 -10.06 -5.45
N GLN A 108 3.10 -11.05 -4.69
CA GLN A 108 3.19 -12.46 -5.07
C GLN A 108 1.80 -13.08 -5.13
N ALA A 109 1.50 -13.75 -6.23
CA ALA A 109 0.30 -14.54 -6.37
C ALA A 109 0.69 -16.00 -6.64
N ARG A 110 0.08 -16.92 -5.88
CA ARG A 110 0.31 -18.36 -6.02
C ARG A 110 -1.01 -19.09 -6.23
N GLY A 111 -1.07 -19.85 -7.29
CA GLY A 111 -2.11 -20.83 -7.56
C GLY A 111 -1.63 -22.26 -7.29
N ASN A 112 -2.41 -23.25 -7.70
CA ASN A 112 -2.06 -24.65 -7.51
C ASN A 112 -0.87 -25.09 -8.39
N THR A 113 -0.71 -24.50 -9.58
CA THR A 113 0.25 -24.94 -10.59
C THR A 113 1.19 -23.81 -11.05
N GLN A 114 0.93 -22.59 -10.66
CA GLN A 114 1.71 -21.44 -11.12
C GLN A 114 1.87 -20.44 -10.00
N ALA A 115 3.00 -19.75 -10.02
CA ALA A 115 3.24 -18.59 -9.17
C ALA A 115 3.79 -17.43 -10.01
N VAL A 116 3.46 -16.21 -9.62
CA VAL A 116 3.96 -15.00 -10.25
C VAL A 116 4.35 -14.00 -9.19
N SER A 117 5.45 -13.31 -9.43
CA SER A 117 5.91 -12.17 -8.65
C SER A 117 5.91 -10.92 -9.52
N VAL A 118 5.42 -9.82 -8.98
CA VAL A 118 5.51 -8.49 -9.58
C VAL A 118 6.26 -7.60 -8.62
N LEU A 119 7.32 -6.98 -9.09
CA LEU A 119 8.12 -6.04 -8.32
C LEU A 119 8.03 -4.67 -8.97
N LEU A 120 7.61 -3.69 -8.19
CA LEU A 120 7.53 -2.29 -8.54
C LEU A 120 8.61 -1.54 -7.76
N ARG A 121 9.37 -0.68 -8.43
CA ARG A 121 10.31 0.25 -7.81
C ARG A 121 9.96 1.66 -8.27
N GLY A 122 9.80 2.57 -7.34
CA GLY A 122 9.38 3.92 -7.66
C GLY A 122 9.93 4.96 -6.71
N SER A 123 9.65 6.22 -7.04
CA SER A 123 9.98 7.39 -6.24
C SER A 123 8.74 8.25 -6.04
N CYS A 124 8.73 9.07 -4.98
CA CYS A 124 7.70 10.09 -4.74
C CYS A 124 6.26 9.55 -4.81
N ALA A 125 5.84 8.78 -3.81
CA ALA A 125 4.54 8.13 -3.78
C ALA A 125 3.34 9.08 -3.98
N TYR A 126 3.41 10.30 -3.46
CA TYR A 126 2.35 11.30 -3.65
C TYR A 126 2.37 11.91 -5.05
N ALA A 127 3.54 12.13 -5.66
CA ALA A 127 3.63 12.53 -7.05
C ALA A 127 3.07 11.44 -7.97
N GLN A 128 3.36 10.16 -7.70
CA GLN A 128 2.74 9.02 -8.39
C GLN A 128 1.21 9.05 -8.29
N THR A 129 0.67 9.39 -7.12
CA THR A 129 -0.79 9.53 -6.93
C THR A 129 -1.37 10.59 -7.87
N GLY A 130 -0.67 11.73 -8.04
CA GLY A 130 -1.07 12.77 -8.98
C GLY A 130 -1.11 12.29 -10.44
N VAL A 131 -0.07 11.57 -10.86
CA VAL A 131 -0.02 10.97 -12.22
C VAL A 131 -1.14 9.94 -12.42
N PHE A 132 -1.39 9.08 -11.43
CA PHE A 132 -2.51 8.13 -11.50
C PHE A 132 -3.86 8.84 -11.61
N ALA A 133 -4.07 9.92 -10.87
CA ALA A 133 -5.30 10.71 -10.93
C ALA A 133 -5.47 11.37 -12.30
N ALA A 134 -4.42 11.96 -12.85
CA ALA A 134 -4.43 12.58 -14.17
C ALA A 134 -4.75 11.57 -15.28
N GLU A 135 -4.07 10.41 -15.27
CA GLU A 135 -4.33 9.32 -16.23
C GLU A 135 -5.76 8.79 -16.10
N ALA A 136 -6.26 8.64 -14.86
CA ALA A 136 -7.64 8.23 -14.63
C ALA A 136 -8.64 9.24 -15.25
N ALA A 137 -8.43 10.53 -15.01
CA ALA A 137 -9.27 11.58 -15.58
C ALA A 137 -9.25 11.57 -17.12
N GLN A 138 -8.09 11.46 -17.74
CA GLN A 138 -7.96 11.36 -19.20
C GLN A 138 -8.69 10.13 -19.77
N ARG A 139 -8.63 8.99 -19.08
CA ARG A 139 -9.33 7.77 -19.52
C ARG A 139 -10.83 7.88 -19.39
N VAL A 140 -11.31 8.51 -18.32
CA VAL A 140 -12.74 8.78 -18.15
C VAL A 140 -13.25 9.70 -19.26
N LEU A 141 -12.59 10.82 -19.49
CA LEU A 141 -12.95 11.79 -20.55
C LEU A 141 -12.87 11.16 -21.95
N GLY A 142 -11.86 10.37 -22.20
CA GLY A 142 -11.66 9.67 -23.47
C GLY A 142 -12.51 8.41 -23.65
N LYS A 143 -13.38 8.07 -22.68
CA LYS A 143 -14.23 6.85 -22.69
C LYS A 143 -13.43 5.55 -22.85
N ARG A 144 -12.19 5.51 -22.33
CA ARG A 144 -11.26 4.38 -22.41
C ARG A 144 -11.27 3.54 -21.14
N LEU A 145 -12.47 3.22 -20.65
CA LEU A 145 -12.68 2.43 -19.44
C LEU A 145 -12.85 0.95 -19.79
N LYS A 146 -12.31 0.05 -18.96
CA LYS A 146 -12.52 -1.40 -19.05
C LYS A 146 -13.80 -1.85 -18.36
N ALA A 147 -14.27 -1.10 -17.38
CA ALA A 147 -15.49 -1.35 -16.66
C ALA A 147 -16.09 -0.02 -16.17
N VAL A 148 -17.40 -0.04 -15.87
CA VAL A 148 -18.15 1.10 -15.32
C VAL A 148 -18.63 0.75 -13.92
N GLY A 149 -18.83 1.75 -13.08
CA GLY A 149 -19.29 1.60 -11.71
C GLY A 149 -18.15 1.70 -10.70
N PHE A 150 -18.43 1.34 -9.44
CA PHE A 150 -17.45 1.34 -8.38
C PHE A 150 -16.48 0.15 -8.51
N GLY A 151 -15.17 0.42 -8.44
CA GLY A 151 -14.17 -0.62 -8.55
C GLY A 151 -12.74 -0.10 -8.38
N SER A 152 -11.79 -1.00 -8.27
CA SER A 152 -10.37 -0.65 -8.21
C SER A 152 -9.89 -0.02 -9.52
N GLY A 153 -8.88 0.84 -9.45
CA GLY A 153 -8.23 1.43 -10.63
C GLY A 153 -7.75 0.36 -11.62
N ALA A 154 -7.21 -0.75 -11.12
CA ALA A 154 -6.77 -1.87 -11.94
C ALA A 154 -7.92 -2.51 -12.75
N ARG A 155 -9.11 -2.62 -12.15
CA ARG A 155 -10.30 -3.17 -12.82
C ARG A 155 -10.88 -2.19 -13.84
N ILE A 156 -11.02 -0.92 -13.46
CA ILE A 156 -11.72 0.10 -14.28
C ILE A 156 -10.83 0.63 -15.39
N LEU A 157 -9.57 0.91 -15.09
CA LEU A 157 -8.64 1.59 -16.00
C LEU A 157 -7.63 0.63 -16.64
N GLY A 158 -7.37 -0.50 -15.97
CA GLY A 158 -6.39 -1.49 -16.40
C GLY A 158 -5.03 -1.32 -15.73
N ALA A 159 -4.57 -2.37 -15.06
CA ALA A 159 -3.33 -2.34 -14.27
C ALA A 159 -2.11 -2.01 -15.14
N ARG A 160 -1.92 -2.69 -16.28
CA ARG A 160 -0.76 -2.47 -17.15
C ARG A 160 -0.69 -1.06 -17.70
N GLN A 161 -1.84 -0.50 -18.07
CA GLN A 161 -1.95 0.85 -18.60
C GLN A 161 -1.58 1.91 -17.55
N LEU A 162 -2.02 1.71 -16.31
CA LEU A 162 -1.65 2.60 -15.21
C LEU A 162 -0.15 2.52 -14.88
N LEU A 163 0.42 1.32 -14.86
CA LEU A 163 1.84 1.14 -14.62
C LEU A 163 2.68 1.72 -15.76
N ALA A 164 2.25 1.58 -17.02
CA ALA A 164 2.93 2.16 -18.17
C ALA A 164 2.95 3.70 -18.08
N ALA A 165 1.82 4.34 -17.75
CA ALA A 165 1.76 5.79 -17.59
C ALA A 165 2.74 6.29 -16.51
N GLN A 166 2.87 5.58 -15.41
CA GLN A 166 3.85 5.93 -14.36
C GLN A 166 5.31 5.72 -14.82
N ALA A 167 5.55 4.68 -15.61
CA ALA A 167 6.88 4.40 -16.15
C ALA A 167 7.29 5.44 -17.20
N ASP A 168 6.36 5.84 -18.07
CA ASP A 168 6.57 6.86 -19.10
C ASP A 168 6.93 8.22 -18.48
N GLU A 169 6.36 8.54 -17.32
CA GLU A 169 6.69 9.74 -16.54
C GLU A 169 7.95 9.59 -15.65
N GLY A 170 8.59 8.43 -15.66
CA GLY A 170 9.82 8.18 -14.92
C GLY A 170 9.68 7.95 -13.42
N TYR A 171 8.45 7.84 -12.89
CA TYR A 171 8.22 7.62 -11.45
C TYR A 171 8.30 6.17 -11.02
N LEU A 172 8.16 5.23 -11.94
CA LEU A 172 8.04 3.80 -11.64
C LEU A 172 8.77 2.95 -12.66
N SER A 173 9.41 1.88 -12.19
CA SER A 173 9.77 0.72 -13.01
C SER A 173 9.10 -0.53 -12.44
N TRP A 174 8.84 -1.51 -13.29
CA TRP A 174 8.21 -2.75 -12.85
C TRP A 174 8.69 -3.95 -13.66
N GLU A 175 8.71 -5.08 -12.99
CA GLU A 175 9.08 -6.36 -13.58
C GLU A 175 8.13 -7.47 -13.14
N ILE A 176 7.91 -8.46 -14.01
CA ILE A 176 7.09 -9.64 -13.71
C ILE A 176 7.98 -10.87 -13.86
N GLN A 177 7.97 -11.72 -12.83
CA GLN A 177 8.66 -13.01 -12.85
C GLN A 177 7.63 -14.13 -12.67
N ARG A 178 7.72 -15.16 -13.48
CA ARG A 178 7.02 -16.42 -13.23
C ARG A 178 7.94 -17.28 -12.36
N LEU A 179 7.40 -17.80 -11.28
CA LEU A 179 8.11 -18.60 -10.28
C LEU A 179 7.78 -20.08 -10.44
#